data_277ef08f3309167cafe57bde74b60e87
#
_entry.id   277ef08f3309167cafe57bde74b60e87
#
_cell.length_a   1.000
_cell.length_b   1.000
_cell.length_c   1.000
_cell.angle_alpha   90.00
_cell.angle_beta   90.00
_cell.angle_gamma   90.00
#
_symmetry.space_group_name_H-M   'P 1'
#
loop_
_entity.id
_entity.type
_entity.pdbx_description
1 polymer ?
#
loop_
_entity_poly.entity_id
_entity_poly.type
_entity_poly.pdbx_seq_one_letter_code
_entity_poly.pdbx_strand_id
1 'polypeptide(L)'
;IPTSGNVHEIVVRRNPDAHVVYVDIDPIAIAHSEAILEGNTNVAAILGDLSDAEAILAHPKVTGLIDFSRPMCLIILAAIHFVPDRERAVHAVETYKRALAPGSYLIMGVWTFDDVPDYALAQYEQLTRAVSTPGRPHSRAEVESYFTGLELIEPGLVHSPSWRPDAPDGLMTDDPGRCLTWVCDARKPQYRHHS
;
A
#
# COMPACT_ATOMS: atom_id res chain seq x y z
N ILE A 1 3.81 11.13 5.83
CA ILE A 1 4.06 11.85 4.55
C ILE A 1 5.53 12.26 4.52
N PRO A 2 6.27 12.00 3.42
CA PRO A 2 7.63 12.52 3.23
C PRO A 2 7.67 14.05 3.22
N THR A 3 8.85 14.63 3.40
CA THR A 3 9.02 16.10 3.36
C THR A 3 9.06 16.66 1.93
N SER A 4 9.24 15.79 0.91
CA SER A 4 9.22 16.16 -0.52
C SER A 4 8.92 14.94 -1.38
N GLY A 5 8.39 15.15 -2.58
CA GLY A 5 8.04 14.08 -3.51
C GLY A 5 6.83 13.27 -3.07
N ASN A 6 5.90 13.91 -2.38
CA ASN A 6 4.68 13.27 -1.89
C ASN A 6 3.79 12.80 -3.06
N VAL A 7 3.00 11.76 -2.82
CA VAL A 7 2.06 11.23 -3.83
C VAL A 7 1.15 12.34 -4.37
N HIS A 8 0.57 13.18 -3.51
CA HIS A 8 -0.29 14.28 -3.93
C HIS A 8 0.43 15.29 -4.83
N GLU A 9 1.69 15.62 -4.54
CA GLU A 9 2.49 16.54 -5.37
C GLU A 9 2.73 15.96 -6.77
N ILE A 10 2.97 14.65 -6.85
CA ILE A 10 3.19 13.95 -8.12
C ILE A 10 1.89 13.88 -8.93
N VAL A 11 0.80 13.50 -8.28
CA VAL A 11 -0.51 13.29 -8.93
C VAL A 11 -1.08 14.62 -9.44
N VAL A 12 -1.01 15.70 -8.66
CA VAL A 12 -1.52 17.03 -9.01
C VAL A 12 -0.82 17.60 -10.26
N ARG A 13 0.44 17.26 -10.52
CA ARG A 13 1.14 17.65 -11.77
C ARG A 13 0.48 17.08 -13.02
N ARG A 14 -0.22 15.94 -12.92
CA ARG A 14 -0.90 15.26 -14.02
C ARG A 14 -2.42 15.50 -14.02
N ASN A 15 -2.99 15.64 -12.84
CA ASN A 15 -4.41 15.91 -12.63
C ASN A 15 -4.55 16.91 -11.46
N PRO A 16 -4.69 18.22 -11.76
CA PRO A 16 -4.84 19.26 -10.74
C PRO A 16 -6.06 19.07 -9.82
N ASP A 17 -7.08 18.36 -10.29
CA ASP A 17 -8.32 18.09 -9.52
C ASP A 17 -8.24 16.75 -8.75
N ALA A 18 -7.06 16.14 -8.63
CA ALA A 18 -6.91 14.90 -7.91
C ALA A 18 -7.09 15.10 -6.40
N HIS A 19 -7.83 14.20 -5.78
CA HIS A 19 -7.97 14.11 -4.33
C HIS A 19 -7.10 12.99 -3.77
N VAL A 20 -6.49 13.23 -2.61
CA VAL A 20 -5.65 12.24 -1.92
C VAL A 20 -5.99 12.23 -0.44
N VAL A 21 -6.14 11.04 0.14
CA VAL A 21 -6.26 10.86 1.58
C VAL A 21 -5.13 9.97 2.06
N TYR A 22 -4.36 10.47 3.01
CA TYR A 22 -3.34 9.73 3.73
C TYR A 22 -3.93 9.16 5.02
N VAL A 23 -3.56 7.93 5.33
CA VAL A 23 -3.98 7.24 6.55
C VAL A 23 -2.73 6.78 7.28
N ASP A 24 -2.65 7.04 8.57
CA ASP A 24 -1.58 6.55 9.43
C ASP A 24 -2.13 6.24 10.82
N ILE A 25 -1.54 5.26 11.49
CA ILE A 25 -1.89 4.89 12.88
C ILE A 25 -1.17 5.75 13.90
N ASP A 26 -0.10 6.45 13.51
CA ASP A 26 0.70 7.29 14.39
C ASP A 26 0.12 8.73 14.45
N PRO A 27 -0.38 9.17 15.61
CA PRO A 27 -0.90 10.53 15.76
C PRO A 27 0.16 11.62 15.53
N ILE A 28 1.44 11.33 15.75
CA ILE A 28 2.54 12.28 15.48
C ILE A 28 2.72 12.44 13.97
N ALA A 29 2.70 11.33 13.21
CA ALA A 29 2.76 11.36 11.76
C ALA A 29 1.57 12.14 11.17
N ILE A 30 0.37 11.99 11.74
CA ILE A 30 -0.82 12.75 11.31
C ILE A 30 -0.66 14.24 11.61
N ALA A 31 -0.22 14.63 12.81
CA ALA A 31 -0.01 16.03 13.14
C ALA A 31 0.99 16.72 12.20
N HIS A 32 2.11 16.04 11.87
CA HIS A 32 3.06 16.52 10.87
C HIS A 32 2.45 16.60 9.47
N SER A 33 1.65 15.61 9.09
CA SER A 33 0.99 15.59 7.80
C SER A 33 -0.01 16.74 7.66
N GLU A 34 -0.80 17.02 8.68
CA GLU A 34 -1.74 18.13 8.69
C GLU A 34 -1.04 19.48 8.56
N ALA A 35 0.13 19.66 9.20
CA ALA A 35 0.93 20.87 9.06
C ALA A 35 1.49 21.04 7.61
N ILE A 36 1.91 19.97 6.97
CA ILE A 36 2.38 20.00 5.57
C ILE A 36 1.22 20.30 4.61
N LEU A 37 0.02 19.81 4.92
CA LEU A 37 -1.17 19.96 4.08
C LEU A 37 -1.99 21.21 4.36
N GLU A 38 -1.53 22.10 5.24
CA GLU A 38 -2.26 23.32 5.61
C GLU A 38 -2.64 24.13 4.37
N GLY A 39 -3.92 24.49 4.27
CA GLY A 39 -4.47 25.21 3.12
C GLY A 39 -4.78 24.39 1.88
N ASN A 40 -4.47 23.07 1.88
CA ASN A 40 -4.82 22.20 0.76
C ASN A 40 -6.23 21.62 0.96
N THR A 41 -7.14 21.92 0.05
CA THR A 41 -8.54 21.45 0.09
C THR A 41 -8.76 20.09 -0.57
N ASN A 42 -7.81 19.63 -1.38
CA ASN A 42 -7.91 18.37 -2.16
C ASN A 42 -7.20 17.20 -1.48
N VAL A 43 -6.49 17.47 -0.38
CA VAL A 43 -5.70 16.45 0.30
C VAL A 43 -6.01 16.45 1.79
N ALA A 44 -6.16 15.29 2.38
CA ALA A 44 -6.34 15.14 3.82
C ALA A 44 -5.42 14.08 4.41
N ALA A 45 -5.14 14.18 5.71
CA ALA A 45 -4.57 13.13 6.52
C ALA A 45 -5.57 12.73 7.61
N ILE A 46 -5.66 11.43 7.91
CA ILE A 46 -6.53 10.89 8.96
C ILE A 46 -5.77 9.89 9.82
N LEU A 47 -6.07 9.91 11.11
CA LEU A 47 -5.66 8.85 12.03
C LEU A 47 -6.53 7.62 11.78
N GLY A 48 -5.92 6.47 11.52
CA GLY A 48 -6.66 5.23 11.28
C GLY A 48 -5.76 3.99 11.31
N ASP A 49 -6.33 2.89 11.75
CA ASP A 49 -5.71 1.56 11.68
C ASP A 49 -6.07 0.93 10.32
N LEU A 50 -5.07 0.64 9.49
CA LEU A 50 -5.24 -0.02 8.19
C LEU A 50 -6.11 -1.28 8.27
N SER A 51 -6.07 -1.99 9.38
CA SER A 51 -6.86 -3.22 9.60
C SER A 51 -8.34 -2.97 9.92
N ASP A 52 -8.73 -1.71 10.19
CA ASP A 52 -10.13 -1.29 10.36
C ASP A 52 -10.61 -0.55 9.10
N ALA A 53 -10.73 -1.32 8.02
CA ALA A 53 -11.06 -0.80 6.70
C ALA A 53 -12.43 -0.11 6.67
N GLU A 54 -13.41 -0.63 7.40
CA GLU A 54 -14.75 -0.07 7.49
C GLU A 54 -14.74 1.33 8.11
N ALA A 55 -14.00 1.52 9.20
CA ALA A 55 -13.89 2.83 9.85
C ALA A 55 -13.19 3.85 8.94
N ILE A 56 -12.12 3.44 8.23
CA ILE A 56 -11.41 4.32 7.29
C ILE A 56 -12.32 4.70 6.13
N LEU A 57 -12.99 3.75 5.50
CA LEU A 57 -13.89 3.99 4.36
C LEU A 57 -15.10 4.87 4.74
N ALA A 58 -15.57 4.80 5.98
CA ALA A 58 -16.67 5.61 6.49
C ALA A 58 -16.22 6.97 7.06
N HIS A 59 -14.92 7.23 7.16
CA HIS A 59 -14.40 8.45 7.78
C HIS A 59 -14.86 9.71 6.99
N PRO A 60 -15.35 10.79 7.66
CA PRO A 60 -15.89 11.96 6.99
C PRO A 60 -14.92 12.66 6.01
N LYS A 61 -13.63 12.76 6.33
CA LYS A 61 -12.63 13.30 5.40
C LYS A 61 -12.45 12.41 4.17
N VAL A 62 -12.62 11.08 4.29
CA VAL A 62 -12.52 10.13 3.17
C VAL A 62 -13.73 10.27 2.28
N THR A 63 -14.94 10.16 2.83
CA THR A 63 -16.20 10.25 2.06
C THR A 63 -16.43 11.64 1.47
N GLY A 64 -15.82 12.69 2.06
CA GLY A 64 -15.87 14.04 1.55
C GLY A 64 -14.94 14.32 0.35
N LEU A 65 -13.86 13.57 0.23
CA LEU A 65 -12.87 13.76 -0.84
C LEU A 65 -12.91 12.66 -1.91
N ILE A 66 -13.20 11.43 -1.53
CA ILE A 66 -13.13 10.26 -2.41
C ILE A 66 -14.54 9.86 -2.87
N ASP A 67 -14.75 9.90 -4.17
CA ASP A 67 -15.94 9.36 -4.82
C ASP A 67 -15.70 7.89 -5.19
N PHE A 68 -16.21 6.98 -4.36
CA PHE A 68 -16.07 5.54 -4.56
C PHE A 68 -16.80 4.98 -5.79
N SER A 69 -17.62 5.78 -6.47
CA SER A 69 -18.25 5.40 -7.75
C SER A 69 -17.30 5.55 -8.94
N ARG A 70 -16.17 6.24 -8.76
CA ARG A 70 -15.16 6.53 -9.79
C ARG A 70 -13.91 5.68 -9.58
N PRO A 71 -13.18 5.35 -10.68
CA PRO A 71 -11.88 4.70 -10.54
C PRO A 71 -10.91 5.49 -9.70
N MET A 72 -10.23 4.81 -8.78
CA MET A 72 -9.25 5.38 -7.87
C MET A 72 -8.03 4.46 -7.72
N CYS A 73 -6.99 4.94 -7.07
CA CYS A 73 -5.83 4.14 -6.72
C CYS A 73 -5.74 3.99 -5.19
N LEU A 74 -5.78 2.76 -4.71
CA LEU A 74 -5.47 2.41 -3.33
C LEU A 74 -4.00 2.00 -3.24
N ILE A 75 -3.23 2.64 -2.36
CA ILE A 75 -1.79 2.41 -2.19
C ILE A 75 -1.53 1.95 -0.77
N ILE A 76 -0.99 0.73 -0.60
CA ILE A 76 -0.62 0.14 0.68
C ILE A 76 0.87 -0.24 0.61
N LEU A 77 1.74 0.70 0.97
CA LEU A 77 3.18 0.49 0.93
C LEU A 77 3.75 0.40 2.34
N ALA A 78 4.49 -0.66 2.62
CA ALA A 78 5.20 -0.90 3.88
C ALA A 78 4.31 -0.78 5.13
N ALA A 79 3.04 -1.17 5.04
CA ALA A 79 2.08 -1.03 6.14
C ALA A 79 1.42 -2.36 6.54
N ILE A 80 1.00 -3.18 5.58
CA ILE A 80 0.21 -4.40 5.86
C ILE A 80 0.94 -5.42 6.75
N HIS A 81 2.26 -5.46 6.68
CA HIS A 81 3.07 -6.37 7.48
C HIS A 81 3.13 -5.99 8.98
N PHE A 82 2.63 -4.83 9.36
CA PHE A 82 2.42 -4.45 10.77
C PHE A 82 1.06 -4.89 11.32
N VAL A 83 0.18 -5.48 10.51
CA VAL A 83 -1.05 -6.12 10.97
C VAL A 83 -0.68 -7.55 11.41
N PRO A 84 -0.65 -7.86 12.72
CA PRO A 84 -0.11 -9.13 13.20
C PRO A 84 -1.03 -10.31 12.87
N ASP A 85 -2.32 -10.09 12.84
CA ASP A 85 -3.35 -11.09 12.53
C ASP A 85 -3.54 -11.17 11.00
N ARG A 86 -3.23 -12.35 10.44
CA ARG A 86 -3.34 -12.61 9.00
C ARG A 86 -4.76 -12.52 8.48
N GLU A 87 -5.73 -13.08 9.21
CA GLU A 87 -7.12 -13.09 8.77
C GLU A 87 -7.66 -11.67 8.76
N ARG A 88 -7.28 -10.87 9.75
CA ARG A 88 -7.62 -9.45 9.81
C ARG A 88 -7.00 -8.65 8.67
N ALA A 89 -5.73 -8.93 8.31
CA ALA A 89 -5.07 -8.29 7.18
C ALA A 89 -5.77 -8.62 5.86
N VAL A 90 -6.10 -9.90 5.63
CA VAL A 90 -6.83 -10.36 4.43
C VAL A 90 -8.22 -9.72 4.39
N HIS A 91 -8.96 -9.73 5.51
CA HIS A 91 -10.28 -9.12 5.60
C HIS A 91 -10.26 -7.63 5.25
N ALA A 92 -9.29 -6.89 5.78
CA ALA A 92 -9.14 -5.47 5.49
C ALA A 92 -8.90 -5.21 3.99
N VAL A 93 -7.95 -5.94 3.37
CA VAL A 93 -7.67 -5.80 1.94
C VAL A 93 -8.88 -6.16 1.10
N GLU A 94 -9.61 -7.23 1.43
CA GLU A 94 -10.85 -7.59 0.72
C GLU A 94 -11.95 -6.52 0.87
N THR A 95 -12.05 -5.90 2.05
CA THR A 95 -13.00 -4.80 2.28
C THR A 95 -12.66 -3.58 1.42
N TYR A 96 -11.39 -3.20 1.37
CA TYR A 96 -10.93 -2.13 0.47
C TYR A 96 -11.21 -2.47 -1.00
N LYS A 97 -10.86 -3.69 -1.46
CA LYS A 97 -11.09 -4.12 -2.84
C LYS A 97 -12.56 -4.06 -3.23
N ARG A 98 -13.47 -4.40 -2.30
CA ARG A 98 -14.92 -4.27 -2.56
C ARG A 98 -15.34 -2.83 -2.78
N ALA A 99 -14.77 -1.88 -2.04
CA ALA A 99 -15.08 -0.47 -2.18
C ALA A 99 -14.54 0.18 -3.46
N LEU A 100 -13.51 -0.39 -4.08
CA LEU A 100 -12.96 0.11 -5.34
C LEU A 100 -13.97 0.00 -6.48
N ALA A 101 -14.19 1.06 -7.26
CA ALA A 101 -14.92 0.98 -8.53
C ALA A 101 -14.17 0.14 -9.58
N PRO A 102 -14.87 -0.47 -10.56
CA PRO A 102 -14.22 -1.09 -11.71
C PRO A 102 -13.26 -0.14 -12.42
N GLY A 103 -12.09 -0.62 -12.82
CA GLY A 103 -11.02 0.19 -13.40
C GLY A 103 -10.09 0.88 -12.39
N SER A 104 -10.37 0.75 -11.08
CA SER A 104 -9.47 1.19 -10.00
C SER A 104 -8.21 0.34 -9.93
N TYR A 105 -7.20 0.83 -9.21
CA TYR A 105 -5.93 0.14 -9.00
C TYR A 105 -5.68 -0.13 -7.52
N LEU A 106 -5.02 -1.26 -7.24
CA LEU A 106 -4.42 -1.59 -5.96
C LEU A 106 -2.90 -1.71 -6.15
N ILE A 107 -2.14 -0.93 -5.40
CA ILE A 107 -0.68 -0.98 -5.36
C ILE A 107 -0.26 -1.42 -3.97
N MET A 108 0.55 -2.47 -3.88
CA MET A 108 1.07 -2.93 -2.60
C MET A 108 2.58 -3.10 -2.63
N GLY A 109 3.22 -2.76 -1.49
CA GLY A 109 4.60 -3.11 -1.18
C GLY A 109 4.65 -3.80 0.18
N VAL A 110 5.14 -5.05 0.21
CA VAL A 110 5.03 -5.92 1.38
C VAL A 110 6.37 -6.57 1.72
N TRP A 111 6.73 -6.59 2.98
CA TRP A 111 7.92 -7.28 3.45
C TRP A 111 7.84 -8.79 3.19
N THR A 112 8.98 -9.35 2.72
CA THR A 112 9.16 -10.79 2.55
C THR A 112 10.50 -11.25 3.09
N PHE A 113 10.57 -12.52 3.47
CA PHE A 113 11.80 -13.22 3.80
C PHE A 113 11.91 -14.54 3.00
N ASP A 114 11.19 -14.66 1.88
CA ASP A 114 11.15 -15.88 1.08
C ASP A 114 12.55 -16.34 0.62
N ASP A 115 13.44 -15.40 0.32
CA ASP A 115 14.80 -15.66 -0.16
C ASP A 115 15.87 -15.43 0.92
N VAL A 116 15.44 -15.34 2.21
CA VAL A 116 16.35 -15.09 3.33
C VAL A 116 16.75 -16.40 3.99
N PRO A 117 18.06 -16.62 4.27
CA PRO A 117 18.51 -17.80 4.98
C PRO A 117 17.94 -17.93 6.40
N ASP A 118 17.70 -19.16 6.87
CA ASP A 118 17.08 -19.44 8.18
C ASP A 118 17.78 -18.74 9.37
N TYR A 119 19.12 -18.61 9.31
CA TYR A 119 19.84 -17.92 10.36
C TYR A 119 19.48 -16.44 10.48
N ALA A 120 19.15 -15.78 9.37
CA ALA A 120 18.76 -14.38 9.38
C ALA A 120 17.33 -14.20 9.88
N LEU A 121 16.45 -15.16 9.62
CA LEU A 121 15.12 -15.22 10.24
C LEU A 121 15.22 -15.32 11.76
N ALA A 122 16.06 -16.23 12.25
CA ALA A 122 16.28 -16.39 13.70
C ALA A 122 16.85 -15.12 14.35
N GLN A 123 17.75 -14.41 13.66
CA GLN A 123 18.25 -13.12 14.13
C GLN A 123 17.15 -12.03 14.16
N TYR A 124 16.32 -11.96 13.12
CA TYR A 124 15.19 -11.03 13.09
C TYR A 124 14.24 -11.28 14.25
N GLU A 125 13.84 -12.52 14.49
CA GLU A 125 12.97 -12.89 15.61
C GLU A 125 13.60 -12.51 16.97
N GLN A 126 14.90 -12.70 17.12
CA GLN A 126 15.62 -12.30 18.34
C GLN A 126 15.62 -10.78 18.53
N LEU A 127 15.89 -10.00 17.47
CA LEU A 127 15.94 -8.55 17.52
C LEU A 127 14.56 -7.93 17.77
N THR A 128 13.51 -8.56 17.26
CA THR A 128 12.14 -8.02 17.34
C THR A 128 11.37 -8.43 18.58
N ARG A 129 11.91 -9.32 19.43
CA ARG A 129 11.26 -9.75 20.69
C ARG A 129 10.89 -8.61 21.64
N ALA A 130 11.63 -7.51 21.61
CA ALA A 130 11.40 -6.33 22.44
C ALA A 130 10.62 -5.22 21.72
N VAL A 131 10.28 -5.41 20.45
CA VAL A 131 9.52 -4.42 19.66
C VAL A 131 8.03 -4.62 19.92
N SER A 132 7.33 -3.54 20.25
CA SER A 132 5.90 -3.58 20.58
C SER A 132 5.02 -3.98 19.39
N THR A 133 5.44 -3.67 18.18
CA THR A 133 4.73 -4.01 16.94
C THR A 133 5.74 -4.52 15.91
N PRO A 134 6.21 -5.78 16.04
CA PRO A 134 7.11 -6.37 15.07
C PRO A 134 6.36 -6.55 13.73
N GLY A 135 6.99 -6.16 12.63
CA GLY A 135 6.45 -6.46 11.32
C GLY A 135 6.46 -7.97 11.07
N ARG A 136 5.45 -8.51 10.42
CA ARG A 136 5.39 -9.90 10.00
C ARG A 136 5.71 -10.00 8.50
N PRO A 137 6.79 -10.69 8.11
CA PRO A 137 7.08 -10.92 6.70
C PRO A 137 5.98 -11.82 6.07
N HIS A 138 5.72 -11.61 4.80
CA HIS A 138 4.74 -12.38 4.03
C HIS A 138 5.45 -13.23 3.00
N SER A 139 4.97 -14.45 2.80
CA SER A 139 5.39 -15.27 1.66
C SER A 139 4.80 -14.70 0.35
N ARG A 140 5.43 -15.07 -0.77
CA ARG A 140 4.93 -14.73 -2.11
C ARG A 140 3.46 -15.13 -2.29
N ALA A 141 3.11 -16.35 -1.86
CA ALA A 141 1.73 -16.85 -1.97
C ALA A 141 0.72 -16.02 -1.15
N GLU A 142 1.13 -15.53 0.03
CA GLU A 142 0.30 -14.63 0.83
C GLU A 142 0.08 -13.31 0.11
N VAL A 143 1.14 -12.71 -0.45
CA VAL A 143 1.03 -11.44 -1.18
C VAL A 143 0.17 -11.62 -2.43
N GLU A 144 0.36 -12.70 -3.21
CA GLU A 144 -0.47 -13.02 -4.37
C GLU A 144 -1.95 -13.12 -4.00
N SER A 145 -2.27 -13.66 -2.82
CA SER A 145 -3.66 -13.80 -2.36
C SER A 145 -4.40 -12.46 -2.21
N TYR A 146 -3.70 -11.38 -1.87
CA TYR A 146 -4.30 -10.05 -1.79
C TYR A 146 -4.80 -9.53 -3.14
N PHE A 147 -4.22 -10.01 -4.23
CA PHE A 147 -4.58 -9.59 -5.60
C PHE A 147 -5.62 -10.50 -6.26
N THR A 148 -6.15 -11.51 -5.55
CA THR A 148 -7.19 -12.39 -6.09
C THR A 148 -8.36 -11.59 -6.64
N GLY A 149 -8.77 -11.87 -7.87
CA GLY A 149 -9.87 -11.17 -8.57
C GLY A 149 -9.47 -9.84 -9.23
N LEU A 150 -8.19 -9.46 -9.18
CA LEU A 150 -7.63 -8.32 -9.88
C LEU A 150 -6.76 -8.77 -11.06
N GLU A 151 -6.60 -7.91 -12.05
CA GLU A 151 -5.69 -8.10 -13.20
C GLU A 151 -4.32 -7.52 -12.84
N LEU A 152 -3.29 -8.37 -12.70
CA LEU A 152 -1.94 -7.90 -12.43
C LEU A 152 -1.40 -7.09 -13.62
N ILE A 153 -0.71 -5.99 -13.31
CA ILE A 153 -0.04 -5.13 -14.28
C ILE A 153 1.41 -5.61 -14.42
N GLU A 154 1.90 -5.71 -15.66
CA GLU A 154 3.31 -6.04 -15.91
C GLU A 154 4.28 -5.10 -15.17
N PRO A 155 5.28 -5.63 -14.48
CA PRO A 155 5.82 -6.99 -14.53
C PRO A 155 5.17 -8.01 -13.58
N GLY A 156 4.04 -7.72 -12.95
CA GLY A 156 3.40 -8.58 -11.97
C GLY A 156 4.02 -8.45 -10.58
N LEU A 157 3.97 -9.52 -9.78
CA LEU A 157 4.57 -9.54 -8.46
C LEU A 157 6.08 -9.80 -8.56
N VAL A 158 6.87 -8.79 -8.26
CA VAL A 158 8.35 -8.81 -8.33
C VAL A 158 8.96 -8.16 -7.09
N HIS A 159 10.25 -8.36 -6.86
CA HIS A 159 10.99 -7.56 -5.88
C HIS A 159 11.05 -6.09 -6.30
N SER A 160 10.98 -5.18 -5.34
CA SER A 160 10.89 -3.72 -5.57
C SER A 160 11.94 -3.18 -6.57
N PRO A 161 13.23 -3.57 -6.55
CA PRO A 161 14.21 -3.10 -7.54
C PRO A 161 13.93 -3.56 -8.97
N SER A 162 13.14 -4.61 -9.15
CA SER A 162 12.72 -5.10 -10.49
C SER A 162 11.45 -4.42 -11.01
N TRP A 163 10.82 -3.57 -10.21
CA TRP A 163 9.64 -2.85 -10.64
C TRP A 163 10.03 -1.63 -11.47
N ARG A 164 10.00 -1.77 -12.81
CA ARG A 164 10.22 -0.67 -13.78
C ARG A 164 11.37 0.26 -13.37
N PRO A 165 12.58 -0.25 -13.16
CA PRO A 165 13.71 0.56 -12.73
C PRO A 165 14.00 1.69 -13.76
N ASP A 166 14.33 2.88 -13.26
CA ASP A 166 14.67 4.03 -14.10
C ASP A 166 15.95 3.78 -14.93
N ALA A 167 16.85 2.93 -14.43
CA ALA A 167 18.08 2.52 -15.09
C ALA A 167 18.37 1.03 -14.85
N PRO A 168 19.01 0.32 -15.83
CA PRO A 168 19.35 -1.09 -15.70
C PRO A 168 20.32 -1.39 -14.53
N ASP A 169 21.14 -0.42 -14.15
CA ASP A 169 22.14 -0.46 -13.08
C ASP A 169 21.67 0.27 -11.80
N GLY A 170 20.35 0.35 -11.60
CA GLY A 170 19.75 0.92 -10.41
C GLY A 170 20.11 0.17 -9.13
N LEU A 171 19.74 0.73 -7.98
CA LEU A 171 20.01 0.15 -6.67
C LEU A 171 19.44 -1.27 -6.56
N MET A 172 20.28 -2.26 -6.22
CA MET A 172 19.94 -3.69 -6.04
C MET A 172 19.31 -4.35 -7.28
N THR A 173 19.49 -3.84 -8.49
CA THR A 173 18.98 -4.48 -9.72
C THR A 173 19.78 -5.74 -10.09
N ASP A 174 21.01 -5.87 -9.59
CA ASP A 174 21.87 -7.03 -9.72
C ASP A 174 21.44 -8.23 -8.82
N ASP A 175 20.82 -7.93 -7.67
CA ASP A 175 20.28 -8.93 -6.73
C ASP A 175 19.00 -8.37 -6.05
N PRO A 176 17.87 -8.33 -6.76
CA PRO A 176 16.64 -7.70 -6.28
C PRO A 176 16.07 -8.32 -5.00
N GLY A 177 16.32 -9.61 -4.75
CA GLY A 177 15.88 -10.32 -3.54
C GLY A 177 16.40 -9.70 -2.25
N ARG A 178 17.56 -9.05 -2.28
CA ARG A 178 18.12 -8.34 -1.12
C ARG A 178 17.26 -7.18 -0.61
N CYS A 179 16.34 -6.67 -1.42
CA CYS A 179 15.42 -5.61 -1.01
C CYS A 179 14.36 -6.09 -0.01
N LEU A 180 14.13 -7.41 0.11
CA LEU A 180 13.16 -8.03 1.02
C LEU A 180 11.75 -7.43 0.91
N THR A 181 11.36 -6.99 -0.28
CA THR A 181 10.05 -6.34 -0.51
C THR A 181 9.46 -6.80 -1.82
N TRP A 182 8.32 -7.49 -1.76
CA TRP A 182 7.45 -7.72 -2.90
C TRP A 182 6.66 -6.47 -3.23
N VAL A 183 6.56 -6.13 -4.51
CA VAL A 183 5.69 -5.07 -5.02
C VAL A 183 4.85 -5.58 -6.18
N CYS A 184 3.63 -5.10 -6.25
CA CYS A 184 2.71 -5.39 -7.34
C CYS A 184 1.69 -4.26 -7.49
N ASP A 185 1.34 -3.98 -8.74
CA ASP A 185 0.17 -3.21 -9.12
C ASP A 185 -0.86 -4.13 -9.75
N ALA A 186 -2.12 -3.92 -9.43
CA ALA A 186 -3.21 -4.65 -10.05
C ALA A 186 -4.40 -3.74 -10.32
N ARG A 187 -5.14 -4.06 -11.36
CA ARG A 187 -6.33 -3.34 -11.78
C ARG A 187 -7.58 -4.13 -11.45
N LYS A 188 -8.60 -3.49 -10.91
CA LYS A 188 -9.94 -4.08 -10.79
C LYS A 188 -10.58 -4.19 -12.18
N PRO A 189 -10.99 -5.39 -12.63
CA PRO A 189 -11.60 -5.58 -13.96
C PRO A 189 -12.79 -4.64 -14.18
N GLN A 190 -12.95 -4.16 -15.39
CA GLN A 190 -14.20 -3.53 -15.80
C GLN A 190 -15.22 -4.62 -16.10
N TYR A 191 -16.45 -4.45 -15.63
CA TYR A 191 -17.52 -5.36 -16.04
C TYR A 191 -17.65 -5.29 -17.58
N ARG A 192 -17.31 -6.40 -18.25
CA ARG A 192 -17.68 -6.55 -19.66
C ARG A 192 -19.18 -6.83 -19.68
N HIS A 193 -19.99 -5.87 -20.09
CA HIS A 193 -21.32 -6.19 -20.54
C HIS A 193 -21.15 -7.12 -21.75
N HIS A 194 -21.46 -8.40 -21.60
CA HIS A 194 -21.66 -9.29 -22.71
C HIS A 194 -23.00 -8.84 -23.35
N SER A 195 -22.88 -8.15 -24.49
CA SER A 195 -23.99 -7.79 -25.37
C SER A 195 -24.45 -9.02 -26.13
#